data_539a8dff2d11f75cc99ce9db27bb6986
#
_entry.id   539a8dff2d11f75cc99ce9db27bb6986
#
_cell.length_a   1.000
_cell.length_b   1.000
_cell.length_c   1.000
_cell.angle_alpha   90.00
_cell.angle_beta   90.00
_cell.angle_gamma   90.00
#
_symmetry.space_group_name_H-M   'P 1'
#
loop_
_entity.id
_entity.type
_entity.pdbx_description
1 polymer ?
#
loop_
_entity_poly.entity_id
_entity_poly.type
_entity_poly.pdbx_seq_one_letter_code
_entity_poly.pdbx_strand_id
1 'polypeptide(L)'
;TVFRIYALTKDNKTVVLRINDFTPYCFLELPEKVDGVEIRWDASKAQLLSNAINGRLKSHGPIKTSFTMKKRLYYCNWDRKKKKERLFPYLMLAFSSPFDRRSYAYSVNKRRFFVRGIGNVQCRIHEEDATPLLQFTCFRSLPTAGWVKFTGKQVGQDEKITLCDEEYVVKWKSIKFEGGDEVPAPLILSMDIEVNSTNPSRMPNPEVPGDKVFQISCVLKREGAKDYRKF
;
A
#
# COMPACT_ATOMS: atom_id res chain seq x y z
N THR A 1 -6.98 4.66 4.13
CA THR A 1 -7.07 3.64 3.06
C THR A 1 -7.83 2.43 3.59
N VAL A 2 -8.79 1.95 2.80
CA VAL A 2 -9.59 0.75 3.12
C VAL A 2 -9.10 -0.41 2.25
N PHE A 3 -8.78 -1.53 2.89
CA PHE A 3 -8.55 -2.80 2.20
C PHE A 3 -9.69 -3.77 2.47
N ARG A 4 -9.98 -4.60 1.49
CA ARG A 4 -10.85 -5.76 1.63
C ARG A 4 -10.04 -6.99 1.20
N ILE A 5 -9.90 -7.94 2.11
CA ILE A 5 -9.26 -9.23 1.81
C ILE A 5 -10.38 -10.26 1.75
N TYR A 6 -10.58 -10.85 0.59
CA TYR A 6 -11.52 -11.94 0.38
C TYR A 6 -10.78 -13.26 0.52
N ALA A 7 -11.33 -14.18 1.27
CA ALA A 7 -10.70 -15.44 1.58
C ALA A 7 -11.73 -16.56 1.80
N LEU A 8 -11.25 -17.78 1.96
CA LEU A 8 -12.01 -18.92 2.43
C LEU A 8 -11.50 -19.34 3.81
N THR A 9 -12.40 -19.73 4.68
CA THR A 9 -12.06 -20.37 5.96
C THR A 9 -11.73 -21.84 5.73
N LYS A 10 -11.21 -22.54 6.74
CA LYS A 10 -10.90 -24.00 6.65
C LYS A 10 -12.14 -24.85 6.40
N ASP A 11 -13.30 -24.40 6.83
CA ASP A 11 -14.62 -25.01 6.59
C ASP A 11 -15.31 -24.48 5.31
N ASN A 12 -14.53 -23.89 4.39
CA ASN A 12 -14.98 -23.39 3.08
C ASN A 12 -16.04 -22.29 3.11
N LYS A 13 -16.20 -21.57 4.20
CA LYS A 13 -17.03 -20.37 4.21
C LYS A 13 -16.29 -19.21 3.58
N THR A 14 -17.02 -18.41 2.85
CA THR A 14 -16.51 -17.15 2.30
C THR A 14 -16.39 -16.08 3.39
N VAL A 15 -15.25 -15.42 3.46
CA VAL A 15 -14.99 -14.38 4.46
C VAL A 15 -14.39 -13.15 3.83
N VAL A 16 -14.79 -11.97 4.33
CA VAL A 16 -14.12 -10.71 3.99
C VAL A 16 -13.60 -10.02 5.23
N LEU A 17 -12.35 -9.58 5.17
CA LEU A 17 -11.72 -8.77 6.20
C LEU A 17 -11.68 -7.31 5.74
N ARG A 18 -12.30 -6.42 6.50
CA ARG A 18 -12.31 -4.97 6.27
C ARG A 18 -11.25 -4.31 7.13
N ILE A 19 -10.22 -3.75 6.49
CA ILE A 19 -9.10 -3.08 7.16
C ILE A 19 -9.20 -1.60 6.85
N ASN A 20 -9.50 -0.78 7.85
CA ASN A 20 -9.79 0.65 7.67
C ASN A 20 -8.68 1.56 8.24
N ASP A 21 -7.76 1.02 9.01
CA ASP A 21 -6.81 1.76 9.83
C ASP A 21 -5.37 1.79 9.28
N PHE A 22 -5.15 1.33 8.04
CA PHE A 22 -3.85 1.44 7.40
C PHE A 22 -3.63 2.83 6.81
N THR A 23 -2.51 3.44 7.17
CA THR A 23 -2.09 4.75 6.66
C THR A 23 -0.96 4.59 5.65
N PRO A 24 -1.11 5.07 4.40
CA PRO A 24 -0.02 5.06 3.43
C PRO A 24 1.14 5.93 3.92
N TYR A 25 2.37 5.51 3.63
CA TYR A 25 3.57 6.21 4.08
C TYR A 25 4.59 6.37 2.97
N CYS A 26 5.59 7.22 3.21
CA CYS A 26 6.80 7.32 2.43
C CYS A 26 7.99 7.64 3.34
N PHE A 27 9.20 7.62 2.79
CA PHE A 27 10.42 7.90 3.53
C PHE A 27 11.10 9.15 2.97
N LEU A 28 11.29 10.14 3.83
CA LEU A 28 12.11 11.30 3.53
C LEU A 28 13.54 11.00 3.95
N GLU A 29 14.46 10.96 2.99
CA GLU A 29 15.88 10.76 3.21
C GLU A 29 16.50 12.02 3.84
N LEU A 30 17.22 11.82 4.93
CA LEU A 30 17.95 12.87 5.60
C LEU A 30 19.39 12.90 5.07
N PRO A 31 19.85 14.01 4.45
CA PRO A 31 21.15 14.07 3.80
C PRO A 31 22.28 13.96 4.82
N GLU A 32 23.40 13.36 4.43
CA GLU A 32 24.58 13.23 5.30
C GLU A 32 25.35 14.55 5.44
N LYS A 33 25.19 15.46 4.46
CA LYS A 33 25.79 16.80 4.47
C LYS A 33 24.74 17.85 4.18
N VAL A 34 24.86 18.97 4.87
CA VAL A 34 24.04 20.15 4.65
C VAL A 34 24.99 21.34 4.48
N ASP A 35 24.86 22.11 3.41
CA ASP A 35 25.75 23.23 3.04
C ASP A 35 27.25 22.81 3.10
N GLY A 36 27.58 21.58 2.70
CA GLY A 36 28.92 21.00 2.69
C GLY A 36 29.41 20.42 4.03
N VAL A 37 28.70 20.65 5.13
CA VAL A 37 29.07 20.19 6.48
C VAL A 37 28.39 18.85 6.79
N GLU A 38 29.13 17.91 7.35
CA GLU A 38 28.56 16.63 7.83
C GLU A 38 27.61 16.86 9.00
N ILE A 39 26.43 16.23 8.92
CA ILE A 39 25.42 16.31 9.94
C ILE A 39 25.08 14.93 10.51
N ARG A 40 25.05 14.85 11.83
CA ARG A 40 24.50 13.69 12.52
C ARG A 40 23.04 13.98 12.87
N TRP A 41 22.12 13.28 12.19
CA TRP A 41 20.70 13.36 12.45
C TRP A 41 20.31 12.59 13.69
N ASP A 42 19.37 13.15 14.42
CA ASP A 42 18.63 12.57 15.52
C ASP A 42 17.13 12.93 15.40
N ALA A 43 16.31 12.40 16.29
CA ALA A 43 14.86 12.65 16.25
C ALA A 43 14.51 14.15 16.37
N SER A 44 15.26 14.92 17.16
CA SER A 44 15.01 16.35 17.39
C SER A 44 15.29 17.17 16.13
N LYS A 45 16.44 16.99 15.51
CA LYS A 45 16.80 17.68 14.26
C LYS A 45 15.87 17.29 13.11
N ALA A 46 15.52 16.00 13.03
CA ALA A 46 14.56 15.50 12.04
C ALA A 46 13.17 16.13 12.23
N GLN A 47 12.74 16.33 13.48
CA GLN A 47 11.49 17.04 13.78
C GLN A 47 11.54 18.53 13.41
N LEU A 48 12.69 19.21 13.64
CA LEU A 48 12.87 20.60 13.20
C LEU A 48 12.72 20.72 11.68
N LEU A 49 13.31 19.81 10.91
CA LEU A 49 13.16 19.77 9.46
C LEU A 49 11.70 19.50 9.07
N SER A 50 11.03 18.54 9.69
CA SER A 50 9.61 18.24 9.42
C SER A 50 8.74 19.49 9.66
N ASN A 51 8.97 20.22 10.74
CA ASN A 51 8.24 21.43 11.05
C ASN A 51 8.50 22.53 10.01
N ALA A 52 9.75 22.71 9.57
CA ALA A 52 10.11 23.69 8.53
C ALA A 52 9.45 23.36 7.18
N ILE A 53 9.39 22.07 6.81
CA ILE A 53 8.70 21.63 5.60
C ILE A 53 7.19 21.90 5.71
N ASN A 54 6.56 21.47 6.79
CA ASN A 54 5.11 21.59 6.99
C ASN A 54 4.67 23.06 7.08
N GLY A 55 5.46 23.93 7.76
CA GLY A 55 5.20 25.36 7.83
C GLY A 55 5.23 26.06 6.47
N ARG A 56 6.04 25.55 5.52
CA ARG A 56 6.16 26.13 4.18
C ARG A 56 5.14 25.59 3.17
N LEU A 57 4.73 24.33 3.31
CA LEU A 57 3.84 23.67 2.34
C LEU A 57 2.35 23.96 2.57
N LYS A 58 1.94 24.44 3.72
CA LYS A 58 0.55 24.86 4.09
C LYS A 58 -0.59 23.88 3.77
N SER A 59 -0.34 22.69 3.20
CA SER A 59 -1.39 21.77 2.78
C SER A 59 -0.98 20.32 2.95
N HIS A 60 -1.91 19.48 3.37
CA HIS A 60 -1.84 18.00 3.33
C HIS A 60 -0.53 17.38 3.87
N GLY A 61 -0.02 17.92 4.97
CA GLY A 61 1.15 17.36 5.65
C GLY A 61 0.91 15.95 6.18
N PRO A 62 1.97 15.27 6.60
CA PRO A 62 1.85 13.95 7.20
C PRO A 62 1.08 14.03 8.52
N ILE A 63 0.19 13.05 8.75
CA ILE A 63 -0.56 12.90 10.00
C ILE A 63 0.30 12.32 11.13
N LYS A 64 1.40 11.68 10.77
CA LYS A 64 2.37 11.12 11.71
C LYS A 64 3.76 11.11 11.09
N THR A 65 4.76 11.46 11.90
CA THR A 65 6.18 11.38 11.53
C THR A 65 6.93 10.52 12.54
N SER A 66 7.94 9.79 12.08
CA SER A 66 8.84 9.06 12.98
C SER A 66 10.24 8.96 12.39
N PHE A 67 11.26 9.23 13.23
CA PHE A 67 12.66 9.04 12.88
C PHE A 67 12.99 7.54 12.84
N THR A 68 13.71 7.11 11.80
CA THR A 68 14.10 5.71 11.62
C THR A 68 15.45 5.58 10.91
N MET A 69 16.10 4.46 11.07
CA MET A 69 17.33 4.10 10.38
C MET A 69 17.05 2.97 9.40
N LYS A 70 17.44 3.15 8.13
CA LYS A 70 17.16 2.20 7.04
C LYS A 70 18.40 1.93 6.21
N LYS A 71 18.40 0.79 5.50
CA LYS A 71 19.35 0.50 4.42
C LYS A 71 18.97 1.27 3.15
N ARG A 72 19.92 1.56 2.29
CA ARG A 72 19.69 2.06 0.93
C ARG A 72 19.69 0.89 -0.05
N LEU A 73 18.80 0.90 -1.01
CA LEU A 73 18.65 -0.19 -1.96
C LEU A 73 19.85 -0.32 -2.92
N TYR A 74 20.37 0.81 -3.41
CA TYR A 74 21.37 0.85 -4.49
C TYR A 74 22.80 1.11 -4.03
N TYR A 75 23.07 1.17 -2.74
CA TYR A 75 24.39 1.49 -2.21
C TYR A 75 24.92 0.37 -1.34
N CYS A 76 26.25 0.22 -1.34
CA CYS A 76 26.89 -0.68 -0.40
C CYS A 76 26.61 -0.22 1.03
N ASN A 77 25.80 -0.99 1.73
CA ASN A 77 25.43 -0.72 3.12
C ASN A 77 26.47 -1.31 4.11
N TRP A 78 27.62 -1.75 3.61
CA TRP A 78 28.67 -2.33 4.45
C TRP A 78 29.72 -1.27 4.82
N ASP A 79 29.87 -1.00 6.11
CA ASP A 79 30.94 -0.18 6.66
C ASP A 79 32.18 -1.07 6.89
N ARG A 80 33.18 -0.98 6.00
CA ARG A 80 34.40 -1.77 6.05
C ARG A 80 35.23 -1.54 7.32
N LYS A 81 35.22 -0.29 7.86
CA LYS A 81 35.94 0.07 9.09
C LYS A 81 35.30 -0.56 10.33
N LYS A 82 33.96 -0.48 10.41
CA LYS A 82 33.20 -0.99 11.55
C LYS A 82 32.81 -2.46 11.39
N LYS A 83 33.11 -3.09 10.24
CA LYS A 83 32.74 -4.48 9.91
C LYS A 83 31.25 -4.79 10.17
N LYS A 84 30.35 -3.86 9.86
CA LYS A 84 28.91 -3.98 10.06
C LYS A 84 28.11 -3.28 8.97
N GLU A 85 26.83 -3.60 8.92
CA GLU A 85 25.89 -2.89 8.04
C GLU A 85 25.75 -1.43 8.43
N ARG A 86 25.74 -0.57 7.41
CA ARG A 86 25.48 0.86 7.53
C ARG A 86 24.00 1.14 7.36
N LEU A 87 23.44 1.87 8.29
CA LEU A 87 22.08 2.39 8.22
C LEU A 87 22.12 3.91 8.00
N PHE A 88 21.12 4.40 7.30
CA PHE A 88 20.96 5.81 6.95
C PHE A 88 19.72 6.39 7.62
N PRO A 89 19.74 7.67 8.01
CA PRO A 89 18.65 8.30 8.71
C PRO A 89 17.52 8.69 7.74
N TYR A 90 16.28 8.39 8.14
CA TYR A 90 15.06 8.74 7.43
C TYR A 90 13.99 9.26 8.38
N LEU A 91 13.08 10.08 7.85
CA LEU A 91 11.76 10.28 8.45
C LEU A 91 10.74 9.44 7.70
N MET A 92 10.06 8.55 8.41
CA MET A 92 8.84 7.91 7.91
C MET A 92 7.68 8.90 8.09
N LEU A 93 6.99 9.20 7.02
CA LEU A 93 5.88 10.13 6.93
C LEU A 93 4.62 9.37 6.56
N ALA A 94 3.61 9.34 7.45
CA ALA A 94 2.33 8.70 7.19
C ALA A 94 1.26 9.73 6.82
N PHE A 95 0.36 9.38 5.90
CA PHE A 95 -0.63 10.28 5.32
C PHE A 95 -2.05 9.71 5.43
N SER A 96 -3.06 10.59 5.37
CA SER A 96 -4.46 10.20 5.33
C SER A 96 -4.82 9.47 4.02
N SER A 97 -4.21 9.89 2.90
CA SER A 97 -4.46 9.32 1.60
C SER A 97 -3.19 9.15 0.76
N PRO A 98 -3.19 8.25 -0.26
CA PRO A 98 -2.10 8.15 -1.24
C PRO A 98 -1.94 9.42 -2.07
N PHE A 99 -3.01 10.17 -2.29
CA PHE A 99 -3.00 11.44 -3.01
C PHE A 99 -2.19 12.50 -2.25
N ASP A 100 -2.49 12.68 -0.95
CA ASP A 100 -1.76 13.63 -0.09
C ASP A 100 -0.27 13.29 -0.05
N ARG A 101 0.06 12.00 0.06
CA ARG A 101 1.45 11.51 0.03
C ARG A 101 2.18 11.92 -1.24
N ARG A 102 1.59 11.68 -2.43
CA ARG A 102 2.20 12.03 -3.72
C ARG A 102 2.33 13.54 -3.89
N SER A 103 1.30 14.29 -3.56
CA SER A 103 1.31 15.76 -3.63
C SER A 103 2.39 16.36 -2.73
N TYR A 104 2.52 15.85 -1.50
CA TYR A 104 3.57 16.24 -0.57
C TYR A 104 4.96 15.92 -1.12
N ALA A 105 5.17 14.68 -1.59
CA ALA A 105 6.45 14.24 -2.15
C ALA A 105 6.89 15.10 -3.35
N TYR A 106 5.99 15.38 -4.27
CA TYR A 106 6.25 16.27 -5.40
C TYR A 106 6.70 17.66 -4.96
N SER A 107 6.05 18.20 -3.94
CA SER A 107 6.35 19.53 -3.42
C SER A 107 7.69 19.58 -2.69
N VAL A 108 8.04 18.53 -1.94
CA VAL A 108 9.30 18.44 -1.19
C VAL A 108 10.50 18.21 -2.12
N ASN A 109 10.39 17.28 -3.08
CA ASN A 109 11.48 16.92 -3.98
C ASN A 109 11.99 18.11 -4.84
N LYS A 110 11.14 19.13 -5.05
CA LYS A 110 11.45 20.31 -5.86
C LYS A 110 12.02 21.48 -5.08
N ARG A 111 12.17 21.38 -3.76
CA ARG A 111 12.49 22.54 -2.90
C ARG A 111 13.64 22.27 -1.95
N ARG A 112 14.27 23.36 -1.49
CA ARG A 112 15.18 23.37 -0.35
C ARG A 112 14.48 24.03 0.83
N PHE A 113 14.80 23.56 2.03
CA PHE A 113 14.18 24.05 3.25
C PHE A 113 15.27 24.58 4.19
N PHE A 114 15.18 25.83 4.53
CA PHE A 114 16.04 26.39 5.55
C PHE A 114 15.58 25.95 6.94
N VAL A 115 16.50 25.37 7.70
CA VAL A 115 16.25 24.93 9.07
C VAL A 115 17.26 25.63 9.99
N ARG A 116 16.75 26.43 10.92
CA ARG A 116 17.60 27.17 11.86
C ARG A 116 18.52 26.21 12.62
N GLY A 117 19.83 26.52 12.65
CA GLY A 117 20.84 25.68 13.30
C GLY A 117 21.28 24.44 12.50
N ILE A 118 20.74 24.24 11.29
CA ILE A 118 21.12 23.12 10.41
C ILE A 118 21.59 23.63 9.04
N GLY A 119 20.87 24.58 8.42
CA GLY A 119 21.18 25.11 7.10
C GLY A 119 20.10 24.81 6.06
N ASN A 120 20.47 24.87 4.75
CA ASN A 120 19.57 24.64 3.63
C ASN A 120 19.53 23.15 3.27
N VAL A 121 18.50 22.47 3.70
CA VAL A 121 18.33 21.04 3.51
C VAL A 121 17.60 20.76 2.21
N GLN A 122 18.22 19.96 1.34
CA GLN A 122 17.55 19.36 0.19
C GLN A 122 17.19 17.93 0.55
N CYS A 123 15.92 17.62 0.44
CA CYS A 123 15.38 16.30 0.79
C CYS A 123 15.04 15.51 -0.47
N ARG A 124 15.02 14.19 -0.33
CA ARG A 124 14.50 13.26 -1.31
C ARG A 124 13.50 12.33 -0.64
N ILE A 125 12.34 12.17 -1.28
CA ILE A 125 11.31 11.23 -0.82
C ILE A 125 11.39 9.95 -1.64
N HIS A 126 11.23 8.83 -0.97
CA HIS A 126 11.22 7.48 -1.53
C HIS A 126 9.92 6.78 -1.20
N GLU A 127 9.50 5.85 -2.05
CA GLU A 127 8.29 5.03 -1.92
C GLU A 127 6.98 5.83 -2.00
N GLU A 128 7.00 7.03 -2.57
CA GLU A 128 5.80 7.85 -2.75
C GLU A 128 4.78 7.24 -3.73
N ASP A 129 5.25 6.40 -4.66
CA ASP A 129 4.41 5.72 -5.65
C ASP A 129 4.03 4.29 -5.25
N ALA A 130 4.63 3.74 -4.19
CA ALA A 130 4.30 2.41 -3.72
C ALA A 130 2.81 2.30 -3.37
N THR A 131 2.12 1.28 -3.89
CA THR A 131 0.69 1.12 -3.58
C THR A 131 0.50 0.81 -2.09
N PRO A 132 -0.57 1.33 -1.46
CA PRO A 132 -0.84 1.01 -0.06
C PRO A 132 -0.97 -0.49 0.23
N LEU A 133 -1.47 -1.27 -0.74
CA LEU A 133 -1.56 -2.72 -0.63
C LEU A 133 -0.16 -3.34 -0.54
N LEU A 134 0.75 -2.96 -1.44
CA LEU A 134 2.14 -3.43 -1.41
C LEU A 134 2.81 -3.05 -0.08
N GLN A 135 2.62 -1.81 0.38
CA GLN A 135 3.16 -1.36 1.67
C GLN A 135 2.62 -2.17 2.84
N PHE A 136 1.33 -2.48 2.84
CA PHE A 136 0.69 -3.31 3.86
C PHE A 136 1.25 -4.73 3.86
N THR A 137 1.30 -5.39 2.69
CA THR A 137 1.79 -6.76 2.58
C THR A 137 3.27 -6.87 2.96
N CYS A 138 4.12 -5.95 2.48
CA CYS A 138 5.54 -5.90 2.87
C CYS A 138 5.73 -5.64 4.37
N PHE A 139 4.99 -4.69 4.94
CA PHE A 139 5.12 -4.34 6.36
C PHE A 139 4.70 -5.48 7.28
N ARG A 140 3.73 -6.30 6.85
CA ARG A 140 3.24 -7.46 7.59
C ARG A 140 3.93 -8.77 7.20
N SER A 141 4.85 -8.74 6.23
CA SER A 141 5.47 -9.94 5.66
C SER A 141 4.42 -10.96 5.20
N LEU A 142 3.37 -10.46 4.55
CA LEU A 142 2.30 -11.29 3.99
C LEU A 142 2.65 -11.66 2.55
N PRO A 143 2.55 -12.94 2.18
CA PRO A 143 2.61 -13.37 0.78
C PRO A 143 1.37 -12.90 0.02
N THR A 144 1.40 -13.00 -1.30
CA THR A 144 0.25 -12.66 -2.16
C THR A 144 -0.91 -13.65 -2.02
N ALA A 145 -0.63 -14.88 -1.58
CA ALA A 145 -1.61 -15.90 -1.25
C ALA A 145 -1.09 -16.75 -0.08
N GLY A 146 -1.99 -17.31 0.70
CA GLY A 146 -1.66 -18.18 1.83
C GLY A 146 -2.60 -17.97 3.02
N TRP A 147 -2.45 -18.82 4.03
CA TRP A 147 -3.26 -18.76 5.23
C TRP A 147 -2.85 -17.59 6.13
N VAL A 148 -3.85 -16.88 6.61
CA VAL A 148 -3.65 -15.78 7.55
C VAL A 148 -4.48 -16.00 8.81
N LYS A 149 -3.91 -15.60 9.94
CA LYS A 149 -4.61 -15.53 11.23
C LYS A 149 -4.86 -14.08 11.57
N PHE A 150 -6.03 -13.78 12.09
CA PHE A 150 -6.40 -12.42 12.47
C PHE A 150 -7.23 -12.40 13.76
N THR A 151 -7.30 -11.21 14.36
CA THR A 151 -8.26 -10.89 15.41
C THR A 151 -9.06 -9.68 14.96
N GLY A 152 -10.38 -9.79 15.02
CA GLY A 152 -11.27 -8.73 14.54
C GLY A 152 -12.67 -8.84 15.14
N LYS A 153 -13.49 -7.81 14.93
CA LYS A 153 -14.91 -7.80 15.32
C LYS A 153 -15.73 -8.33 14.14
N GLN A 154 -16.52 -9.35 14.39
CA GLN A 154 -17.50 -9.84 13.42
C GLN A 154 -18.60 -8.80 13.19
N VAL A 155 -18.99 -8.63 11.95
CA VAL A 155 -20.07 -7.72 11.53
C VAL A 155 -21.40 -8.47 11.59
N GLY A 156 -22.44 -7.85 12.14
CA GLY A 156 -23.79 -8.40 12.14
C GLY A 156 -24.36 -8.56 10.73
N GLN A 157 -25.33 -9.45 10.56
CA GLN A 157 -25.91 -9.74 9.23
C GLN A 157 -26.48 -8.48 8.57
N ASP A 158 -27.14 -7.62 9.32
CA ASP A 158 -27.76 -6.38 8.82
C ASP A 158 -26.75 -5.27 8.46
N GLU A 159 -25.50 -5.39 8.95
CA GLU A 159 -24.42 -4.44 8.73
C GLU A 159 -23.41 -4.89 7.65
N LYS A 160 -23.59 -6.10 7.12
CA LYS A 160 -22.72 -6.62 6.05
C LYS A 160 -22.90 -5.82 4.77
N ILE A 161 -21.79 -5.60 4.08
CA ILE A 161 -21.76 -4.92 2.78
C ILE A 161 -21.37 -5.85 1.63
N THR A 162 -21.17 -7.13 1.93
CA THR A 162 -20.82 -8.17 0.94
C THR A 162 -21.75 -9.37 1.06
N LEU A 163 -21.72 -10.24 0.06
CA LEU A 163 -22.45 -11.53 0.04
C LEU A 163 -21.64 -12.68 0.69
N CYS A 164 -20.47 -12.41 1.26
CA CYS A 164 -19.71 -13.43 1.97
C CYS A 164 -20.48 -13.96 3.19
N ASP A 165 -20.23 -15.21 3.57
CA ASP A 165 -20.84 -15.84 4.75
C ASP A 165 -20.49 -15.05 6.03
N GLU A 166 -19.23 -14.60 6.12
CA GLU A 166 -18.73 -13.87 7.28
C GLU A 166 -18.01 -12.59 6.86
N GLU A 167 -18.13 -11.55 7.68
CA GLU A 167 -17.48 -10.26 7.47
C GLU A 167 -16.89 -9.77 8.80
N TYR A 168 -15.64 -9.29 8.78
CA TYR A 168 -14.93 -8.83 9.97
C TYR A 168 -14.32 -7.45 9.77
N VAL A 169 -14.40 -6.59 10.78
CA VAL A 169 -13.58 -5.39 10.87
C VAL A 169 -12.30 -5.75 11.63
N VAL A 170 -11.17 -5.55 10.97
CA VAL A 170 -9.88 -6.04 11.43
C VAL A 170 -8.88 -4.89 11.44
N LYS A 171 -8.09 -4.78 12.51
CA LYS A 171 -6.95 -3.86 12.55
C LYS A 171 -5.79 -4.43 11.72
N TRP A 172 -5.16 -3.61 10.88
CA TRP A 172 -4.09 -4.07 10.00
C TRP A 172 -2.93 -4.79 10.73
N LYS A 173 -2.67 -4.42 11.98
CA LYS A 173 -1.62 -5.05 12.81
C LYS A 173 -1.97 -6.43 13.32
N SER A 174 -3.25 -6.79 13.36
CA SER A 174 -3.70 -8.08 13.89
C SER A 174 -3.65 -9.22 12.88
N ILE A 175 -3.40 -8.93 11.61
CA ILE A 175 -3.28 -9.94 10.55
C ILE A 175 -1.85 -10.48 10.55
N LYS A 176 -1.71 -11.80 10.56
CA LYS A 176 -0.42 -12.51 10.54
C LYS A 176 -0.48 -13.62 9.52
N PHE A 177 0.62 -13.87 8.85
CA PHE A 177 0.80 -15.07 8.05
C PHE A 177 0.89 -16.29 8.97
N GLU A 178 0.14 -17.35 8.65
CA GLU A 178 0.11 -18.58 9.46
C GLU A 178 0.95 -19.70 8.83
N GLY A 179 1.20 -19.64 7.52
CA GLY A 179 1.80 -20.76 6.79
C GLY A 179 0.78 -21.84 6.46
N GLY A 180 1.26 -23.02 6.01
CA GLY A 180 0.46 -24.17 5.63
C GLY A 180 0.43 -24.40 4.12
N ASP A 181 0.44 -25.68 3.72
CA ASP A 181 0.48 -26.11 2.32
C ASP A 181 -0.93 -26.42 1.77
N GLU A 182 -1.95 -26.37 2.63
CA GLU A 182 -3.33 -26.57 2.22
C GLU A 182 -3.80 -25.41 1.34
N VAL A 183 -4.30 -25.72 0.17
CA VAL A 183 -4.91 -24.75 -0.74
C VAL A 183 -6.41 -24.98 -0.72
N PRO A 184 -7.24 -23.98 -0.38
CA PRO A 184 -8.68 -24.11 -0.50
C PRO A 184 -9.04 -24.30 -1.98
N ALA A 185 -10.16 -25.01 -2.25
CA ALA A 185 -10.66 -25.24 -3.59
C ALA A 185 -11.72 -24.18 -3.98
N PRO A 186 -11.35 -22.96 -4.37
CA PRO A 186 -12.29 -21.92 -4.72
C PRO A 186 -13.10 -22.31 -5.95
N LEU A 187 -14.32 -21.81 -6.01
CA LEU A 187 -15.12 -21.81 -7.22
C LEU A 187 -14.71 -20.60 -8.07
N ILE A 188 -14.17 -20.87 -9.25
CA ILE A 188 -13.62 -19.85 -10.15
C ILE A 188 -14.60 -19.61 -11.28
N LEU A 189 -15.05 -18.37 -11.44
CA LEU A 189 -15.78 -17.91 -12.60
C LEU A 189 -14.85 -17.10 -13.50
N SER A 190 -14.60 -17.60 -14.71
CA SER A 190 -13.99 -16.83 -15.79
C SER A 190 -15.11 -16.27 -16.65
N MET A 191 -15.09 -14.97 -16.87
CA MET A 191 -16.11 -14.26 -17.66
C MET A 191 -15.40 -13.40 -18.71
N ASP A 192 -15.94 -13.43 -19.92
CA ASP A 192 -15.53 -12.58 -21.01
C ASP A 192 -16.75 -11.95 -21.68
N ILE A 193 -16.60 -10.72 -22.19
CA ILE A 193 -17.66 -10.00 -22.88
C ILE A 193 -17.20 -9.53 -24.25
N GLU A 194 -18.07 -9.68 -25.23
CA GLU A 194 -17.88 -9.11 -26.56
C GLU A 194 -18.75 -7.87 -26.70
N VAL A 195 -18.14 -6.78 -27.14
CA VAL A 195 -18.80 -5.47 -27.24
C VAL A 195 -18.65 -4.92 -28.64
N ASN A 196 -19.76 -4.53 -29.26
CA ASN A 196 -19.74 -3.78 -30.51
C ASN A 196 -19.31 -2.33 -30.24
N SER A 197 -18.47 -1.78 -31.13
CA SER A 197 -18.17 -0.36 -31.12
C SER A 197 -18.66 0.30 -32.41
N THR A 198 -19.36 1.39 -32.27
CA THR A 198 -19.80 2.23 -33.40
C THR A 198 -18.63 2.94 -34.08
N ASN A 199 -17.46 2.98 -33.44
CA ASN A 199 -16.23 3.50 -33.99
C ASN A 199 -15.10 2.48 -33.83
N PRO A 200 -14.63 1.81 -34.92
CA PRO A 200 -13.62 0.76 -34.84
C PRO A 200 -12.23 1.25 -34.37
N SER A 201 -12.00 2.57 -34.37
CA SER A 201 -10.73 3.16 -33.93
C SER A 201 -10.66 3.50 -32.45
N ARG A 202 -11.70 3.18 -31.66
CA ARG A 202 -11.73 3.44 -30.22
C ARG A 202 -12.30 2.24 -29.45
N MET A 203 -11.98 2.19 -28.17
CA MET A 203 -12.63 1.25 -27.25
C MET A 203 -14.14 1.60 -27.10
N PRO A 204 -15.00 0.58 -26.95
CA PRO A 204 -16.42 0.80 -26.69
C PRO A 204 -16.65 1.69 -25.48
N ASN A 205 -17.69 2.52 -25.52
CA ASN A 205 -18.06 3.44 -24.45
C ASN A 205 -19.52 3.19 -24.03
N PRO A 206 -19.82 2.88 -22.75
CA PRO A 206 -21.16 2.59 -22.27
C PRO A 206 -22.15 3.76 -22.44
N GLU A 207 -21.67 4.99 -22.59
CA GLU A 207 -22.48 6.18 -22.82
C GLU A 207 -22.91 6.35 -24.30
N VAL A 208 -22.37 5.54 -25.21
CA VAL A 208 -22.75 5.56 -26.63
C VAL A 208 -23.79 4.48 -26.89
N PRO A 209 -25.02 4.83 -27.29
CA PRO A 209 -26.12 3.88 -27.40
C PRO A 209 -25.92 2.71 -28.37
N GLY A 210 -24.99 2.87 -29.34
CA GLY A 210 -24.64 1.83 -30.30
C GLY A 210 -23.53 0.88 -29.84
N ASP A 211 -22.82 1.23 -28.76
CA ASP A 211 -21.75 0.41 -28.21
C ASP A 211 -22.37 -0.55 -27.16
N LYS A 212 -22.74 -1.76 -27.61
CA LYS A 212 -23.51 -2.71 -26.78
C LYS A 212 -22.78 -4.04 -26.63
N VAL A 213 -22.88 -4.61 -25.43
CA VAL A 213 -22.51 -6.00 -25.20
C VAL A 213 -23.47 -6.89 -26.00
N PHE A 214 -22.96 -7.76 -26.84
CA PHE A 214 -23.77 -8.69 -27.62
C PHE A 214 -23.52 -10.16 -27.25
N GLN A 215 -22.43 -10.44 -26.56
CA GLN A 215 -22.14 -11.79 -26.08
C GLN A 215 -21.45 -11.74 -24.72
N ILE A 216 -21.83 -12.64 -23.82
CA ILE A 216 -21.17 -12.91 -22.54
C ILE A 216 -20.87 -14.39 -22.49
N SER A 217 -19.61 -14.74 -22.30
CA SER A 217 -19.15 -16.12 -22.15
C SER A 217 -18.67 -16.36 -20.72
N CYS A 218 -19.16 -17.41 -20.10
CA CYS A 218 -18.79 -17.76 -18.73
C CYS A 218 -18.30 -19.20 -18.63
N VAL A 219 -17.22 -19.41 -17.86
CA VAL A 219 -16.74 -20.74 -17.47
C VAL A 219 -16.65 -20.79 -15.96
N LEU A 220 -17.36 -21.75 -15.38
CA LEU A 220 -17.36 -21.99 -13.93
C LEU A 220 -16.64 -23.30 -13.63
N LYS A 221 -15.61 -23.24 -12.78
CA LYS A 221 -14.80 -24.40 -12.39
C LYS A 221 -14.40 -24.32 -10.93
N ARG A 222 -14.48 -25.44 -10.22
CA ARG A 222 -13.83 -25.56 -8.91
C ARG A 222 -12.36 -25.91 -9.09
N GLU A 223 -11.47 -25.24 -8.35
CA GLU A 223 -10.04 -25.55 -8.38
C GLU A 223 -9.79 -27.02 -8.06
N GLY A 224 -8.90 -27.67 -8.83
CA GLY A 224 -8.62 -29.10 -8.73
C GLY A 224 -9.68 -30.03 -9.36
N ALA A 225 -10.86 -29.54 -9.72
CA ALA A 225 -11.87 -30.38 -10.42
C ALA A 225 -11.51 -30.56 -11.90
N LYS A 226 -11.83 -31.73 -12.44
CA LYS A 226 -11.68 -32.03 -13.90
C LYS A 226 -12.82 -31.40 -14.70
N ASP A 227 -14.00 -31.34 -14.14
CA ASP A 227 -15.20 -30.85 -14.81
C ASP A 227 -15.38 -29.35 -14.65
N TYR A 228 -15.98 -28.74 -15.66
CA TYR A 228 -16.35 -27.31 -15.67
C TYR A 228 -17.70 -27.13 -16.36
N ARG A 229 -18.37 -26.01 -16.06
CA ARG A 229 -19.62 -25.61 -16.74
C ARG A 229 -19.35 -24.39 -17.63
N LYS A 230 -19.95 -24.39 -18.82
CA LYS A 230 -19.97 -23.26 -19.74
C LYS A 230 -21.39 -22.70 -19.82
N PHE A 231 -21.51 -21.37 -19.94
CA PHE A 231 -22.77 -20.66 -20.11
C PHE A 231 -22.64 -19.65 -21.23
#